data_3dd0a1b1c0fc46f5dee46a0aef03c972
#
_entry.id   3dd0a1b1c0fc46f5dee46a0aef03c972
#
_cell.length_a   1.000
_cell.length_b   1.000
_cell.length_c   1.000
_cell.angle_alpha   90.00
_cell.angle_beta   90.00
_cell.angle_gamma   90.00
#
_symmetry.space_group_name_H-M   'P 1'
#
loop_
_entity.id
_entity.type
_entity.pdbx_description
1 polymer ?
#
loop_
_entity_poly.entity_id
_entity_poly.type
_entity_poly.pdbx_seq_one_letter_code
_entity_poly.pdbx_strand_id
1 'polypeptide(L)'
;MKIYLDIDDTLINTDLYDMRPANHLKPFLDYMIKNHEVYWLTTHCNGDATVPLSYLNRFVPQDITEMLKKIKPTSWNVLKTEAIDMNEDFLWFDDTLSWGEEKALKENNKLNSHIKINLDDNPDILLEFIEKPAICKAFIIDIFRKSYMLHIWTWPKFALGWHRKVDGPNKSIFAIRKF
;
A
#
# COMPACT_ATOMS: atom_id res chain seq x y z
N MET A 1 4.58 0.37 -9.96
CA MET A 1 4.57 -0.02 -8.54
C MET A 1 4.04 -1.43 -8.43
N LYS A 2 4.49 -2.20 -7.45
CA LYS A 2 3.97 -3.56 -7.17
C LYS A 2 2.74 -3.49 -6.28
N ILE A 3 1.73 -4.28 -6.60
CA ILE A 3 0.51 -4.44 -5.79
C ILE A 3 0.43 -5.90 -5.36
N TYR A 4 0.29 -6.15 -4.08
CA TYR A 4 0.08 -7.47 -3.52
C TYR A 4 -1.35 -7.59 -3.02
N LEU A 5 -2.01 -8.69 -3.38
CA LEU A 5 -3.42 -8.92 -3.06
C LEU A 5 -3.58 -10.22 -2.28
N ASP A 6 -4.23 -10.12 -1.13
CA ASP A 6 -4.85 -11.27 -0.49
C ASP A 6 -6.22 -11.57 -1.12
N ILE A 7 -6.85 -12.67 -0.74
CA ILE A 7 -8.14 -13.11 -1.30
C ILE A 7 -9.24 -13.04 -0.26
N ASP A 8 -9.10 -13.79 0.83
CA ASP A 8 -10.14 -13.94 1.83
C ASP A 8 -10.31 -12.61 2.59
N ASP A 9 -11.57 -12.20 2.80
CA ASP A 9 -11.96 -10.93 3.41
C ASP A 9 -11.32 -9.68 2.80
N THR A 10 -10.70 -9.84 1.63
CA THR A 10 -10.08 -8.78 0.83
C THR A 10 -10.75 -8.65 -0.54
N LEU A 11 -10.77 -9.71 -1.34
CA LEU A 11 -11.44 -9.74 -2.65
C LEU A 11 -12.75 -10.55 -2.62
N ILE A 12 -12.86 -11.47 -1.66
CA ILE A 12 -14.04 -12.28 -1.38
C ILE A 12 -14.43 -12.03 0.08
N ASN A 13 -15.68 -11.69 0.31
CA ASN A 13 -16.25 -11.75 1.67
C ASN A 13 -16.45 -13.23 2.00
N THR A 14 -15.87 -13.69 3.11
CA THR A 14 -15.90 -15.09 3.53
C THR A 14 -16.93 -15.38 4.61
N ASP A 15 -17.96 -14.53 4.75
CA ASP A 15 -19.07 -14.83 5.63
C ASP A 15 -19.62 -16.24 5.33
N LEU A 16 -19.71 -17.07 6.37
CA LEU A 16 -20.12 -18.47 6.28
C LEU A 16 -21.46 -18.68 5.55
N TYR A 17 -22.32 -17.69 5.56
CA TYR A 17 -23.67 -17.75 4.97
C TYR A 17 -23.80 -17.01 3.64
N ASP A 18 -22.81 -16.18 3.26
CA ASP A 18 -22.88 -15.34 2.07
C ASP A 18 -21.48 -15.08 1.46
N MET A 19 -20.80 -16.16 1.07
CA MET A 19 -19.52 -16.02 0.36
C MET A 19 -19.74 -15.40 -1.01
N ARG A 20 -19.21 -14.20 -1.21
CA ARG A 20 -19.42 -13.42 -2.43
C ARG A 20 -18.22 -12.54 -2.76
N PRO A 21 -18.05 -12.14 -4.03
CA PRO A 21 -17.07 -11.14 -4.39
C PRO A 21 -17.30 -9.83 -3.64
N ALA A 22 -16.20 -9.17 -3.27
CA ALA A 22 -16.26 -7.81 -2.74
C ALA A 22 -16.95 -6.87 -3.74
N ASN A 23 -17.66 -5.87 -3.24
CA ASN A 23 -18.24 -4.84 -4.08
C ASN A 23 -17.13 -4.18 -4.91
N HIS A 24 -17.45 -3.82 -6.16
CA HIS A 24 -16.52 -3.15 -7.08
C HIS A 24 -15.25 -3.94 -7.42
N LEU A 25 -15.21 -5.26 -7.18
CA LEU A 25 -14.05 -6.11 -7.49
C LEU A 25 -13.57 -5.97 -8.94
N LYS A 26 -14.49 -6.01 -9.92
CA LYS A 26 -14.13 -5.91 -11.34
C LYS A 26 -13.46 -4.58 -11.71
N PRO A 27 -14.04 -3.41 -11.42
CA PRO A 27 -13.38 -2.13 -11.71
C PRO A 27 -12.07 -1.95 -10.92
N PHE A 28 -11.98 -2.47 -9.68
CA PHE A 28 -10.75 -2.47 -8.91
C PHE A 28 -9.64 -3.25 -9.61
N LEU A 29 -9.90 -4.51 -9.99
CA LEU A 29 -8.93 -5.34 -10.71
C LEU A 29 -8.53 -4.72 -12.05
N ASP A 30 -9.48 -4.16 -12.81
CA ASP A 30 -9.20 -3.50 -14.08
C ASP A 30 -8.23 -2.33 -13.88
N TYR A 31 -8.46 -1.50 -12.87
CA TYR A 31 -7.58 -0.39 -12.55
C TYR A 31 -6.19 -0.85 -12.12
N MET A 32 -6.11 -1.83 -11.19
CA MET A 32 -4.85 -2.32 -10.65
C MET A 32 -3.99 -2.98 -11.72
N ILE A 33 -4.58 -3.88 -12.53
CA ILE A 33 -3.86 -4.61 -13.58
C ILE A 33 -3.41 -3.71 -14.73
N LYS A 34 -4.15 -2.65 -15.05
CA LYS A 34 -3.76 -1.68 -16.09
C LYS A 34 -2.61 -0.78 -15.68
N ASN A 35 -2.52 -0.43 -14.40
CA ASN A 35 -1.62 0.62 -13.94
C ASN A 35 -0.42 0.10 -13.14
N HIS A 36 -0.44 -1.18 -12.72
CA HIS A 36 0.53 -1.73 -11.79
C HIS A 36 0.90 -3.18 -12.15
N GLU A 37 2.00 -3.67 -11.57
CA GLU A 37 2.29 -5.09 -11.52
C GLU A 37 1.59 -5.70 -10.30
N VAL A 38 0.71 -6.68 -10.54
CA VAL A 38 -0.13 -7.26 -9.49
C VAL A 38 0.33 -8.68 -9.18
N TYR A 39 0.37 -9.00 -7.90
CA TYR A 39 0.84 -10.27 -7.36
C TYR A 39 -0.14 -10.85 -6.36
N TRP A 40 -0.31 -12.17 -6.38
CA TRP A 40 -0.98 -12.89 -5.32
C TRP A 40 -0.12 -12.92 -4.06
N LEU A 41 -0.66 -12.55 -2.91
CA LEU A 41 0.00 -12.68 -1.62
C LEU A 41 -1.00 -13.22 -0.60
N THR A 42 -1.36 -14.47 -0.78
CA THR A 42 -2.43 -15.16 -0.09
C THR A 42 -2.00 -16.57 0.30
N THR A 43 -2.64 -17.14 1.30
CA THR A 43 -2.43 -18.55 1.70
C THR A 43 -2.81 -19.54 0.60
N HIS A 44 -3.61 -19.13 -0.38
CA HIS A 44 -3.97 -19.94 -1.55
C HIS A 44 -2.87 -20.01 -2.62
N CYS A 45 -1.81 -19.18 -2.53
CA CYS A 45 -0.76 -19.12 -3.54
C CYS A 45 0.59 -19.55 -2.97
N ASN A 46 1.21 -20.55 -3.61
CA ASN A 46 2.58 -20.96 -3.28
C ASN A 46 3.35 -21.28 -4.57
N GLY A 47 3.79 -20.20 -5.24
CA GLY A 47 4.55 -20.28 -6.49
C GLY A 47 3.73 -20.61 -7.75
N ASP A 48 2.43 -20.93 -7.60
CA ASP A 48 1.52 -21.25 -8.68
C ASP A 48 0.16 -20.54 -8.48
N ALA A 49 -0.35 -19.95 -9.55
CA ALA A 49 -1.64 -19.27 -9.57
C ALA A 49 -2.84 -20.22 -9.75
N THR A 50 -2.63 -21.51 -9.98
CA THR A 50 -3.71 -22.48 -10.26
C THR A 50 -4.70 -22.56 -9.10
N VAL A 51 -4.21 -22.62 -7.87
CA VAL A 51 -5.06 -22.75 -6.67
C VAL A 51 -5.90 -21.51 -6.44
N PRO A 52 -5.34 -20.27 -6.38
CA PRO A 52 -6.14 -19.07 -6.22
C PRO A 52 -7.15 -18.87 -7.36
N LEU A 53 -6.79 -19.18 -8.60
CA LEU A 53 -7.72 -19.10 -9.73
C LEU A 53 -8.87 -20.11 -9.60
N SER A 54 -8.57 -21.35 -9.24
CA SER A 54 -9.59 -22.38 -9.02
C SER A 54 -10.53 -22.03 -7.87
N TYR A 55 -9.99 -21.45 -6.80
CA TYR A 55 -10.78 -20.99 -5.66
C TYR A 55 -11.74 -19.87 -6.07
N LEU A 56 -11.22 -18.80 -6.68
CA LEU A 56 -11.99 -17.61 -7.06
C LEU A 56 -13.02 -17.89 -8.16
N ASN A 57 -12.72 -18.79 -9.10
CA ASN A 57 -13.63 -19.15 -10.20
C ASN A 57 -15.00 -19.68 -9.74
N ARG A 58 -15.12 -20.06 -8.47
CA ARG A 58 -16.41 -20.49 -7.87
C ARG A 58 -17.34 -19.32 -7.56
N PHE A 59 -16.78 -18.12 -7.42
CA PHE A 59 -17.49 -16.94 -6.91
C PHE A 59 -17.62 -15.83 -7.94
N VAL A 60 -16.74 -15.81 -8.94
CA VAL A 60 -16.68 -14.71 -9.91
C VAL A 60 -17.10 -15.13 -11.33
N PRO A 61 -17.68 -14.23 -12.13
CA PRO A 61 -17.94 -14.47 -13.53
C PRO A 61 -16.68 -14.70 -14.36
N GLN A 62 -16.84 -15.32 -15.53
CA GLN A 62 -15.73 -15.68 -16.43
C GLN A 62 -14.87 -14.49 -16.86
N ASP A 63 -15.45 -13.32 -17.07
CA ASP A 63 -14.71 -12.10 -17.46
C ASP A 63 -13.76 -11.63 -16.35
N ILE A 64 -14.14 -11.77 -15.08
CA ILE A 64 -13.24 -11.51 -13.95
C ILE A 64 -12.17 -12.59 -13.88
N THR A 65 -12.50 -13.88 -14.09
CA THR A 65 -11.52 -14.96 -14.10
C THR A 65 -10.41 -14.68 -15.13
N GLU A 66 -10.74 -14.19 -16.33
CA GLU A 66 -9.73 -13.85 -17.34
C GLU A 66 -8.83 -12.68 -16.89
N MET A 67 -9.33 -11.77 -16.07
CA MET A 67 -8.51 -10.71 -15.47
C MET A 67 -7.55 -11.28 -14.41
N LEU A 68 -8.03 -12.17 -13.55
CA LEU A 68 -7.26 -12.77 -12.48
C LEU A 68 -6.05 -13.58 -12.99
N LYS A 69 -6.12 -14.17 -14.19
CA LYS A 69 -4.99 -14.85 -14.84
C LYS A 69 -3.77 -13.97 -15.10
N LYS A 70 -3.94 -12.65 -15.07
CA LYS A 70 -2.84 -11.70 -15.26
C LYS A 70 -2.06 -11.41 -13.98
N ILE A 71 -2.56 -11.85 -12.83
CA ILE A 71 -1.94 -11.66 -11.54
C ILE A 71 -0.85 -12.70 -11.34
N LYS A 72 0.35 -12.25 -11.02
CA LYS A 72 1.54 -13.10 -10.89
C LYS A 72 1.53 -13.86 -9.55
N PRO A 73 1.97 -15.12 -9.52
CA PRO A 73 2.10 -15.86 -8.27
C PRO A 73 3.27 -15.36 -7.42
N THR A 74 3.17 -15.56 -6.11
CA THR A 74 4.27 -15.47 -5.16
C THR A 74 4.47 -16.76 -4.41
N SER A 75 5.62 -16.91 -3.75
CA SER A 75 5.92 -18.03 -2.85
C SER A 75 6.57 -17.49 -1.58
N TRP A 76 6.17 -18.02 -0.45
CA TRP A 76 6.70 -17.71 0.87
C TRP A 76 6.56 -18.93 1.79
N ASN A 77 7.30 -18.96 2.91
CA ASN A 77 7.30 -20.12 3.81
C ASN A 77 6.51 -19.86 5.09
N VAL A 78 6.89 -18.84 5.83
CA VAL A 78 6.33 -18.55 7.17
C VAL A 78 5.53 -17.25 7.17
N LEU A 79 6.10 -16.20 6.59
CA LEU A 79 5.47 -14.87 6.55
C LEU A 79 5.26 -14.43 5.10
N LYS A 80 4.10 -13.90 4.80
CA LYS A 80 3.80 -13.30 3.48
C LYS A 80 4.84 -12.25 3.08
N THR A 81 5.43 -11.54 4.04
CA THR A 81 6.48 -10.53 3.82
C THR A 81 7.76 -11.09 3.20
N GLU A 82 8.01 -12.39 3.24
CA GLU A 82 9.16 -13.03 2.57
C GLU A 82 9.10 -12.92 1.04
N ALA A 83 7.89 -12.77 0.48
CA ALA A 83 7.67 -12.60 -0.96
C ALA A 83 7.73 -11.13 -1.41
N ILE A 84 7.93 -10.19 -0.49
CA ILE A 84 7.93 -8.75 -0.78
C ILE A 84 9.37 -8.24 -0.83
N ASP A 85 9.75 -7.57 -1.94
CA ASP A 85 10.99 -6.79 -1.95
C ASP A 85 10.78 -5.47 -1.18
N MET A 86 11.30 -5.42 0.03
CA MET A 86 11.19 -4.27 0.93
C MET A 86 11.94 -3.02 0.44
N ASN A 87 12.83 -3.15 -0.57
CA ASN A 87 13.55 -2.01 -1.15
C ASN A 87 12.72 -1.29 -2.22
N GLU A 88 11.65 -1.91 -2.71
CA GLU A 88 10.78 -1.32 -3.71
C GLU A 88 9.54 -0.67 -3.08
N ASP A 89 8.86 0.15 -3.89
CA ASP A 89 7.56 0.70 -3.50
C ASP A 89 6.45 -0.26 -3.87
N PHE A 90 5.63 -0.58 -2.89
CA PHE A 90 4.50 -1.47 -3.04
C PHE A 90 3.30 -1.04 -2.20
N LEU A 91 2.13 -1.58 -2.52
CA LEU A 91 0.97 -1.63 -1.64
C LEU A 91 0.55 -3.09 -1.48
N TRP A 92 0.17 -3.45 -0.28
CA TRP A 92 -0.32 -4.76 0.08
C TRP A 92 -1.72 -4.65 0.66
N PHE A 93 -2.71 -5.16 -0.05
CA PHE A 93 -4.12 -5.21 0.33
C PHE A 93 -4.41 -6.53 1.03
N ASP A 94 -4.80 -6.46 2.30
CA ASP A 94 -5.04 -7.62 3.15
C ASP A 94 -5.96 -7.19 4.31
N ASP A 95 -6.80 -8.08 4.81
CA ASP A 95 -7.69 -7.80 5.93
C ASP A 95 -6.94 -7.76 7.27
N THR A 96 -5.83 -8.49 7.38
CA THR A 96 -5.09 -8.63 8.63
C THR A 96 -3.59 -8.76 8.43
N LEU A 97 -2.83 -8.44 9.46
CA LEU A 97 -1.39 -8.71 9.57
C LEU A 97 -1.13 -9.60 10.77
N SER A 98 -0.33 -10.63 10.62
CA SER A 98 0.25 -11.33 11.75
C SER A 98 1.26 -10.42 12.47
N TRP A 99 1.54 -10.72 13.74
CA TRP A 99 2.55 -9.98 14.51
C TRP A 99 3.93 -9.97 13.83
N GLY A 100 4.33 -11.10 13.20
CA GLY A 100 5.60 -11.21 12.48
C GLY A 100 5.68 -10.31 11.24
N GLU A 101 4.61 -10.24 10.48
CA GLU A 101 4.49 -9.40 9.29
C GLU A 101 4.47 -7.92 9.65
N GLU A 102 3.70 -7.54 10.67
CA GLU A 102 3.69 -6.18 11.18
C GLU A 102 5.08 -5.73 11.64
N LYS A 103 5.80 -6.61 12.36
CA LYS A 103 7.17 -6.37 12.79
C LYS A 103 8.11 -6.18 11.60
N ALA A 104 8.07 -7.09 10.61
CA ALA A 104 8.90 -7.00 9.42
C ALA A 104 8.66 -5.70 8.63
N LEU A 105 7.39 -5.29 8.47
CA LEU A 105 7.03 -4.03 7.83
C LEU A 105 7.54 -2.81 8.62
N LYS A 106 7.45 -2.82 9.95
CA LYS A 106 7.94 -1.73 10.81
C LYS A 106 9.45 -1.59 10.71
N GLU A 107 10.19 -2.69 10.78
CA GLU A 107 11.66 -2.71 10.70
C GLU A 107 12.17 -2.16 9.36
N ASN A 108 11.40 -2.32 8.28
CA ASN A 108 11.70 -1.79 6.96
C ASN A 108 11.04 -0.42 6.67
N ASN A 109 10.37 0.21 7.64
CA ASN A 109 9.62 1.46 7.47
C ASN A 109 8.52 1.38 6.38
N LYS A 110 7.94 0.19 6.17
CA LYS A 110 6.93 -0.11 5.16
C LYS A 110 5.52 -0.40 5.74
N LEU A 111 5.29 -0.12 7.02
CA LEU A 111 3.99 -0.39 7.63
C LEU A 111 2.84 0.34 6.90
N ASN A 112 3.09 1.54 6.41
CA ASN A 112 2.12 2.31 5.64
C ASN A 112 1.86 1.73 4.24
N SER A 113 2.64 0.76 3.78
CA SER A 113 2.38 0.06 2.51
C SER A 113 1.31 -1.03 2.66
N HIS A 114 0.96 -1.42 3.89
CA HIS A 114 -0.18 -2.29 4.15
C HIS A 114 -1.47 -1.48 4.13
N ILE A 115 -2.40 -1.91 3.29
CA ILE A 115 -3.74 -1.35 3.16
C ILE A 115 -4.71 -2.36 3.78
N LYS A 116 -5.14 -2.05 5.00
CA LYS A 116 -6.11 -2.90 5.68
C LYS A 116 -7.46 -2.80 4.98
N ILE A 117 -7.96 -3.92 4.49
CA ILE A 117 -9.31 -4.07 3.97
C ILE A 117 -10.21 -4.56 5.11
N ASN A 118 -11.40 -4.00 5.20
CA ASN A 118 -12.44 -4.47 6.10
C ASN A 118 -13.78 -4.34 5.36
N LEU A 119 -14.22 -5.44 4.75
CA LEU A 119 -15.42 -5.49 3.94
C LEU A 119 -16.71 -5.39 4.78
N ASP A 120 -16.65 -5.73 6.07
CA ASP A 120 -17.79 -5.64 6.98
C ASP A 120 -18.07 -4.18 7.36
N ASP A 121 -17.03 -3.42 7.69
CA ASP A 121 -17.16 -2.01 8.06
C ASP A 121 -17.38 -1.11 6.84
N ASN A 122 -16.75 -1.42 5.71
CA ASN A 122 -16.85 -0.66 4.47
C ASN A 122 -16.92 -1.59 3.24
N PRO A 123 -18.11 -2.05 2.87
CA PRO A 123 -18.29 -2.95 1.72
C PRO A 123 -17.82 -2.35 0.38
N ASP A 124 -17.75 -1.03 0.27
CA ASP A 124 -17.37 -0.31 -0.95
C ASP A 124 -15.90 0.18 -0.94
N ILE A 125 -15.10 -0.30 0.01
CA ILE A 125 -13.72 0.15 0.19
C ILE A 125 -12.87 0.05 -1.08
N LEU A 126 -13.08 -0.96 -1.92
CA LEU A 126 -12.35 -1.13 -3.19
C LEU A 126 -12.59 0.01 -4.19
N LEU A 127 -13.78 0.63 -4.16
CA LEU A 127 -14.10 1.79 -5.01
C LEU A 127 -13.27 3.01 -4.63
N GLU A 128 -12.98 3.22 -3.34
CA GLU A 128 -12.21 4.37 -2.90
C GLU A 128 -10.81 4.43 -3.51
N PHE A 129 -10.19 3.28 -3.75
CA PHE A 129 -8.85 3.20 -4.37
C PHE A 129 -8.86 3.53 -5.87
N ILE A 130 -10.02 3.47 -6.52
CA ILE A 130 -10.19 3.84 -7.93
C ILE A 130 -10.50 5.33 -8.05
N GLU A 131 -11.42 5.83 -7.24
CA GLU A 131 -11.91 7.22 -7.32
C GLU A 131 -10.93 8.23 -6.75
N LYS A 132 -10.16 7.81 -5.77
CA LYS A 132 -9.15 8.66 -5.11
C LYS A 132 -7.74 8.10 -5.32
N PRO A 133 -7.24 8.06 -6.56
CA PRO A 133 -5.87 7.57 -6.81
C PRO A 133 -4.81 8.42 -6.09
N ALA A 134 -5.19 9.61 -5.62
CA ALA A 134 -4.38 10.40 -4.69
C ALA A 134 -4.21 9.74 -3.31
N ILE A 135 -5.07 8.84 -2.89
CA ILE A 135 -4.85 8.04 -1.67
C ILE A 135 -3.65 7.12 -1.90
N CYS A 136 -3.62 6.38 -3.00
CA CYS A 136 -2.43 5.63 -3.40
C CYS A 136 -1.19 6.53 -3.52
N LYS A 137 -1.35 7.76 -4.06
CA LYS A 137 -0.26 8.74 -4.17
C LYS A 137 0.08 9.41 -2.84
N ALA A 138 -0.86 9.65 -1.94
CA ALA A 138 -0.61 10.24 -0.63
C ALA A 138 0.16 9.28 0.28
N PHE A 139 -0.12 7.98 0.22
CA PHE A 139 0.72 6.96 0.84
C PHE A 139 2.15 6.98 0.26
N ILE A 140 2.30 7.13 -1.05
CA ILE A 140 3.60 7.27 -1.72
C ILE A 140 4.32 8.57 -1.30
N ILE A 141 3.63 9.71 -1.26
CA ILE A 141 4.22 11.00 -0.88
C ILE A 141 4.66 11.00 0.59
N ASP A 142 3.94 10.33 1.47
CA ASP A 142 4.33 10.23 2.89
C ASP A 142 5.57 9.31 3.06
N ILE A 143 5.70 8.27 2.24
CA ILE A 143 6.90 7.44 2.14
C ILE A 143 8.09 8.29 1.65
N PHE A 144 7.95 9.06 0.57
CA PHE A 144 9.00 9.94 0.05
C PHE A 144 9.36 11.04 1.04
N ARG A 145 8.39 11.68 1.70
CA ARG A 145 8.64 12.74 2.67
C ARG A 145 9.44 12.27 3.88
N LYS A 146 9.17 11.07 4.37
CA LYS A 146 9.95 10.45 5.47
C LYS A 146 11.36 10.05 5.02
N SER A 147 11.53 9.54 3.80
CA SER A 147 12.84 9.16 3.25
C SER A 147 13.74 10.38 3.01
N TYR A 148 13.21 11.48 2.49
CA TYR A 148 13.97 12.72 2.27
C TYR A 148 14.35 13.44 3.57
N MET A 149 13.52 13.37 4.62
CA MET A 149 13.84 13.99 5.91
C MET A 149 15.02 13.30 6.61
N LEU A 150 15.23 12.01 6.42
CA LEU A 150 16.37 11.30 6.98
C LEU A 150 17.69 11.67 6.29
N HIS A 151 17.70 12.07 5.02
CA HIS A 151 18.90 12.49 4.30
C HIS A 151 19.31 13.95 4.56
N ILE A 152 18.39 14.81 4.99
CA ILE A 152 18.71 16.21 5.28
C ILE A 152 19.43 16.38 6.64
N TRP A 153 19.32 15.40 7.54
CA TRP A 153 19.98 15.43 8.86
C TRP A 153 21.43 14.92 8.89
N THR A 154 21.96 14.37 7.76
CA THR A 154 23.33 13.87 7.67
C THR A 154 24.30 14.75 6.89
N TRP A 155 23.89 15.97 6.51
CA TRP A 155 24.86 16.91 5.93
C TRP A 155 25.70 17.53 7.06
N PRO A 156 27.05 17.50 6.91
CA PRO A 156 27.94 18.05 7.93
C PRO A 156 27.72 19.56 7.99
N LYS A 157 27.64 20.07 9.23
CA LYS A 157 27.61 21.51 9.55
C LYS A 157 28.94 22.19 9.21
N PHE A 158 29.36 22.16 7.95
CA PHE A 158 30.51 22.94 7.50
C PHE A 158 30.14 23.73 6.24
N ALA A 159 30.31 25.03 6.38
CA ALA A 159 30.21 26.06 5.37
C ALA A 159 28.89 26.82 5.29
N LEU A 160 28.63 27.67 6.27
CA LEU A 160 28.15 29.04 6.02
C LEU A 160 28.46 29.85 7.29
N GLY A 161 29.58 30.55 7.26
CA GLY A 161 29.98 31.53 8.26
C GLY A 161 29.02 32.70 8.24
N TRP A 162 28.10 32.73 9.17
CA TRP A 162 27.33 33.94 9.48
C TRP A 162 28.01 34.62 10.66
N HIS A 163 28.78 35.64 10.36
CA HIS A 163 29.18 36.63 11.35
C HIS A 163 27.91 37.34 11.85
N ARG A 164 27.54 37.03 13.07
CA ARG A 164 26.53 37.81 13.79
C ARG A 164 27.17 39.09 14.35
N LYS A 165 26.93 40.24 13.72
CA LYS A 165 27.17 41.55 14.33
C LYS A 165 26.09 41.77 15.40
N VAL A 166 26.50 41.88 16.63
CA VAL A 166 25.64 42.26 17.76
C VAL A 166 25.78 43.75 17.93
N ASP A 167 24.71 44.51 17.62
CA ASP A 167 24.57 45.88 18.05
C ASP A 167 23.14 46.06 18.60
N GLY A 168 23.08 46.33 19.83
CA GLY A 168 22.26 47.06 20.76
C GLY A 168 20.73 47.27 20.56
N PRO A 169 20.01 47.74 21.59
CA PRO A 169 18.61 47.36 21.80
C PRO A 169 17.60 48.38 21.24
N ASN A 170 16.35 47.87 21.07
CA ASN A 170 15.08 48.58 20.82
C ASN A 170 14.65 48.83 19.36
N LYS A 171 13.66 48.11 18.93
CA LYS A 171 12.27 48.51 18.66
C LYS A 171 11.56 47.51 17.76
N SER A 172 10.48 46.98 18.30
CA SER A 172 9.42 46.28 17.61
C SER A 172 8.75 47.15 16.54
N ILE A 173 8.54 46.63 15.31
CA ILE A 173 7.37 46.92 14.46
C ILE A 173 7.18 45.74 13.51
N PHE A 174 6.07 45.04 13.68
CA PHE A 174 5.53 44.10 12.69
C PHE A 174 4.90 44.90 11.54
N ALA A 175 5.30 44.63 10.32
CA ALA A 175 4.54 45.02 9.13
C ALA A 175 4.45 43.84 8.18
N ILE A 176 3.26 43.27 8.11
CA ILE A 176 2.85 42.29 7.08
C ILE A 176 2.64 43.07 5.79
N ARG A 177 3.34 42.74 4.71
CA ARG A 177 2.92 43.07 3.35
C ARG A 177 2.66 41.80 2.55
N LYS A 178 1.42 41.72 2.10
CA LYS A 178 0.97 40.79 1.04
C LYS A 178 1.54 41.27 -0.30
N PHE A 179 2.04 40.33 -1.05
CA PHE A 179 1.83 40.24 -2.50
C PHE A 179 1.64 38.77 -2.87
#